data_845c9517d05a0540befd910044332c08
#
_entry.id   845c9517d05a0540befd910044332c08
#
_cell.length_a   1.000
_cell.length_b   1.000
_cell.length_c   1.000
_cell.angle_alpha   90.00
_cell.angle_beta   90.00
_cell.angle_gamma   90.00
#
_symmetry.space_group_name_H-M   'P 1'
#
loop_
_entity.id
_entity.type
_entity.pdbx_description
1 polymer ?
#
loop_
_entity_poly.entity_id
_entity_poly.type
_entity_poly.pdbx_seq_one_letter_code
_entity_poly.pdbx_strand_id
1 'polypeptide(L)'
;RLKEIFGNGSLQLASFTITEKGYSLNDSQGLPLPDVLADFTGGPKTPVSCMGKVAALLYHRFTKGGLPIAMVSMDNCSHNGDKLKTAITAFAEKWVENNLVEPEFLTYVTSNKVSFPWTMIDKITPRPNTSVEELLKKDGVQDLDPVITGKHTYVAPFVNSEECEYLVIEDVFPNGRPALEKSGFIFTDRETVDKVERMKVCTCLNPLHTALAVFGCLLDYKLIAEEMKDSTLKTLVERLGYQEGLPVVMDPGILNPKEFLDTVLGIRIPNPFMPDTPQRIA
;
A
#
# COMPACT_ATOMS: atom_id res chain seq x y z
N ARG A 1 22.87 -8.94 7.25
CA ARG A 1 22.02 -9.61 6.24
C ARG A 1 21.34 -8.61 5.28
N LEU A 2 20.54 -7.58 5.73
CA LEU A 2 19.91 -6.62 4.81
C LEU A 2 20.93 -5.83 3.98
N LYS A 3 22.04 -5.39 4.57
CA LYS A 3 23.11 -4.72 3.83
C LYS A 3 23.73 -5.62 2.76
N GLU A 4 23.91 -6.90 3.02
CA GLU A 4 24.40 -7.87 2.03
C GLU A 4 23.44 -8.01 0.85
N ILE A 5 22.11 -8.08 1.13
CA ILE A 5 21.07 -8.14 0.09
C ILE A 5 21.11 -6.85 -0.74
N PHE A 6 21.08 -5.68 -0.11
CA PHE A 6 21.10 -4.39 -0.81
C PHE A 6 22.40 -4.13 -1.57
N GLY A 7 23.52 -4.69 -1.11
CA GLY A 7 24.80 -4.64 -1.82
C GLY A 7 24.93 -5.58 -3.01
N ASN A 8 23.96 -6.48 -3.23
CA ASN A 8 24.00 -7.43 -4.34
C ASN A 8 23.47 -6.82 -5.62
N GLY A 9 24.24 -6.93 -6.72
CA GLY A 9 23.86 -6.41 -8.04
C GLY A 9 22.63 -7.09 -8.65
N SER A 10 22.31 -8.33 -8.24
CA SER A 10 21.15 -9.04 -8.73
C SER A 10 19.83 -8.60 -8.08
N LEU A 11 19.85 -7.78 -7.02
CA LEU A 11 18.64 -7.23 -6.41
C LEU A 11 17.98 -6.24 -7.37
N GLN A 12 16.80 -6.57 -7.87
CA GLN A 12 16.07 -5.80 -8.86
C GLN A 12 15.13 -4.76 -8.21
N LEU A 13 14.45 -5.16 -7.13
CA LEU A 13 13.50 -4.31 -6.43
C LEU A 13 13.48 -4.56 -4.93
N ALA A 14 13.03 -3.57 -4.17
CA ALA A 14 12.66 -3.70 -2.77
C ALA A 14 11.22 -3.21 -2.60
N SER A 15 10.34 -4.08 -2.08
CA SER A 15 8.93 -3.75 -1.84
C SER A 15 8.67 -3.38 -0.38
N PHE A 16 7.69 -2.50 -0.16
CA PHE A 16 7.33 -1.96 1.14
C PHE A 16 5.82 -2.07 1.37
N THR A 17 5.44 -2.60 2.53
CA THR A 17 4.07 -2.58 3.05
C THR A 17 4.17 -2.09 4.50
N ILE A 18 4.08 -0.78 4.69
CA ILE A 18 4.36 -0.10 5.96
C ILE A 18 3.23 0.84 6.39
N THR A 19 2.13 0.84 5.66
CA THR A 19 0.99 1.75 5.75
C THR A 19 1.37 3.21 5.43
N GLU A 20 0.39 4.06 5.14
CA GLU A 20 0.63 5.46 4.79
C GLU A 20 1.44 6.21 5.87
N LYS A 21 1.20 5.90 7.14
CA LYS A 21 1.94 6.52 8.26
C LYS A 21 3.43 6.19 8.25
N GLY A 22 3.84 5.07 7.66
CA GLY A 22 5.23 4.65 7.60
C GLY A 22 6.12 5.55 6.74
N TYR A 23 5.52 6.31 5.81
CA TYR A 23 6.23 7.29 4.96
C TYR A 23 6.34 8.68 5.59
N SER A 24 5.56 8.96 6.63
CA SER A 24 5.53 10.28 7.26
C SER A 24 6.84 10.58 7.98
N LEU A 25 7.42 11.74 7.68
CA LEU A 25 8.61 12.26 8.35
C LEU A 25 8.24 13.27 9.45
N ASN A 26 7.04 13.83 9.40
CA ASN A 26 6.57 14.88 10.28
C ASN A 26 5.30 14.42 11.03
N ASP A 27 5.04 15.06 12.14
CA ASP A 27 3.81 14.95 12.89
C ASP A 27 2.67 15.78 12.26
N SER A 28 1.50 15.82 12.92
CA SER A 28 0.33 16.58 12.47
C SER A 28 0.52 18.11 12.50
N GLN A 29 1.58 18.61 13.14
CA GLN A 29 1.93 20.02 13.20
C GLN A 29 3.00 20.40 12.16
N GLY A 30 3.48 19.44 11.38
CA GLY A 30 4.52 19.62 10.37
C GLY A 30 5.94 19.58 10.93
N LEU A 31 6.13 19.24 12.21
CA LEU A 31 7.43 19.10 12.83
C LEU A 31 8.00 17.70 12.60
N PRO A 32 9.32 17.57 12.35
CA PRO A 32 9.95 16.26 12.20
C PRO A 32 9.69 15.36 13.42
N LEU A 33 9.35 14.10 13.15
CA LEU A 33 9.24 13.10 14.20
C LEU A 33 10.58 12.95 14.94
N PRO A 34 10.60 12.72 16.26
CA PRO A 34 11.85 12.65 17.05
C PRO A 34 12.89 11.67 16.48
N ASP A 35 12.45 10.46 16.08
CA ASP A 35 13.33 9.45 15.49
C ASP A 35 13.87 9.89 14.12
N VAL A 36 13.07 10.60 13.32
CA VAL A 36 13.48 11.14 12.02
C VAL A 36 14.52 12.27 12.22
N LEU A 37 14.27 13.17 13.17
CA LEU A 37 15.20 14.25 13.49
C LEU A 37 16.55 13.70 13.99
N ALA A 38 16.52 12.69 14.85
CA ALA A 38 17.72 12.00 15.31
C ALA A 38 18.50 11.37 14.14
N ASP A 39 17.81 10.73 13.20
CA ASP A 39 18.43 10.10 12.03
C ASP A 39 18.98 11.14 11.03
N PHE A 40 18.32 12.30 10.87
CA PHE A 40 18.83 13.39 10.03
C PHE A 40 20.20 13.90 10.49
N THR A 41 20.42 13.91 11.80
CA THR A 41 21.68 14.35 12.42
C THR A 41 22.67 13.21 12.67
N GLY A 42 22.19 11.99 12.88
CA GLY A 42 23.01 10.81 13.17
C GLY A 42 23.56 10.09 11.93
N GLY A 43 22.96 10.31 10.78
CA GLY A 43 23.39 9.73 9.50
C GLY A 43 23.08 8.24 9.31
N PRO A 44 23.64 7.60 8.26
CA PRO A 44 23.24 6.28 7.81
C PRO A 44 23.78 5.11 8.64
N LYS A 45 24.57 5.34 9.69
CA LYS A 45 25.23 4.24 10.43
C LYS A 45 24.26 3.43 11.28
N THR A 46 23.43 4.11 12.06
CA THR A 46 22.53 3.50 13.06
C THR A 46 21.15 4.17 13.10
N PRO A 47 20.42 4.22 11.96
CA PRO A 47 19.12 4.86 11.91
C PRO A 47 18.09 4.09 12.75
N VAL A 48 17.17 4.83 13.37
CA VAL A 48 16.11 4.31 14.24
C VAL A 48 14.77 4.29 13.51
N SER A 49 14.45 5.36 12.75
CA SER A 49 13.20 5.49 12.01
C SER A 49 13.11 4.49 10.85
N CYS A 50 11.88 4.19 10.42
CA CYS A 50 11.64 3.29 9.30
C CYS A 50 12.30 3.82 8.02
N MET A 51 12.01 5.06 7.63
CA MET A 51 12.55 5.66 6.41
C MET A 51 14.07 5.91 6.50
N GLY A 52 14.60 6.24 7.68
CA GLY A 52 16.04 6.32 7.90
C GLY A 52 16.77 5.00 7.65
N LYS A 53 16.17 3.87 8.07
CA LYS A 53 16.71 2.54 7.78
C LYS A 53 16.69 2.22 6.29
N VAL A 54 15.61 2.56 5.58
CA VAL A 54 15.49 2.35 4.13
C VAL A 54 16.50 3.22 3.38
N ALA A 55 16.62 4.51 3.74
CA ALA A 55 17.62 5.41 3.17
C ALA A 55 19.06 4.92 3.40
N ALA A 56 19.35 4.38 4.60
CA ALA A 56 20.67 3.82 4.92
C ALA A 56 20.99 2.55 4.12
N LEU A 57 19.99 1.72 3.82
CA LEU A 57 20.18 0.56 2.94
C LEU A 57 20.45 1.01 1.50
N LEU A 58 19.77 2.05 1.04
CA LEU A 58 20.00 2.62 -0.28
C LEU A 58 21.38 3.31 -0.36
N TYR A 59 21.80 4.02 0.70
CA TYR A 59 23.16 4.57 0.82
C TYR A 59 24.22 3.45 0.76
N HIS A 60 23.98 2.32 1.48
CA HIS A 60 24.88 1.17 1.38
C HIS A 60 24.96 0.65 -0.07
N ARG A 61 23.85 0.59 -0.80
CA ARG A 61 23.84 0.20 -2.22
C ARG A 61 24.62 1.18 -3.09
N PHE A 62 24.50 2.48 -2.82
CA PHE A 62 25.29 3.53 -3.46
C PHE A 62 26.79 3.28 -3.27
N THR A 63 27.26 3.03 -2.02
CA THR A 63 28.68 2.74 -1.73
C THR A 63 29.21 1.47 -2.39
N LYS A 64 28.33 0.59 -2.88
CA LYS A 64 28.68 -0.63 -3.65
C LYS A 64 28.73 -0.39 -5.17
N GLY A 65 28.81 0.87 -5.60
CA GLY A 65 28.97 1.26 -7.00
C GLY A 65 27.72 1.90 -7.62
N GLY A 66 26.78 2.35 -6.81
CA GLY A 66 25.56 3.01 -7.30
C GLY A 66 24.72 2.08 -8.19
N LEU A 67 24.48 0.86 -7.70
CA LEU A 67 23.76 -0.20 -8.42
C LEU A 67 22.28 0.18 -8.59
N PRO A 68 21.67 -0.04 -9.78
CA PRO A 68 20.27 0.34 -10.03
C PRO A 68 19.28 -0.51 -9.25
N ILE A 69 18.13 0.08 -8.83
CA ILE A 69 17.07 -0.58 -8.06
C ILE A 69 15.73 0.14 -8.22
N ALA A 70 14.62 -0.62 -8.16
CA ALA A 70 13.29 -0.07 -7.97
C ALA A 70 12.87 -0.18 -6.49
N MET A 71 12.42 0.94 -5.92
CA MET A 71 11.88 1.04 -4.56
C MET A 71 10.36 1.12 -4.68
N VAL A 72 9.66 0.04 -4.36
CA VAL A 72 8.25 -0.16 -4.73
C VAL A 72 7.37 -0.14 -3.50
N SER A 73 6.60 0.93 -3.33
CA SER A 73 5.53 0.95 -2.33
C SER A 73 4.39 0.04 -2.77
N MET A 74 3.95 -0.86 -1.89
CA MET A 74 2.79 -1.75 -2.06
C MET A 74 1.67 -1.37 -1.09
N ASP A 75 1.63 -0.13 -0.65
CA ASP A 75 0.60 0.39 0.25
C ASP A 75 -0.54 1.04 -0.53
N ASN A 76 -1.77 0.81 -0.08
CA ASN A 76 -2.96 1.44 -0.65
C ASN A 76 -3.07 2.90 -0.19
N CYS A 77 -2.27 3.76 -0.79
CA CYS A 77 -2.35 5.20 -0.61
C CYS A 77 -1.98 5.92 -1.91
N SER A 78 -2.63 7.06 -2.13
CA SER A 78 -2.47 7.84 -3.36
C SER A 78 -1.03 8.24 -3.60
N HIS A 79 -0.58 8.07 -4.85
CA HIS A 79 0.77 8.41 -5.34
C HIS A 79 1.88 7.86 -4.42
N ASN A 80 1.73 6.62 -4.01
CA ASN A 80 2.57 5.97 -3.00
C ASN A 80 4.07 5.98 -3.35
N GLY A 81 4.44 5.83 -4.63
CA GLY A 81 5.82 5.94 -5.08
C GLY A 81 6.42 7.33 -4.83
N ASP A 82 5.64 8.41 -5.00
CA ASP A 82 6.12 9.76 -4.71
C ASP A 82 6.28 10.00 -3.20
N LYS A 83 5.42 9.45 -2.36
CA LYS A 83 5.58 9.50 -0.89
C LYS A 83 6.89 8.85 -0.48
N LEU A 84 7.19 7.66 -0.99
CA LEU A 84 8.44 6.96 -0.74
C LEU A 84 9.64 7.75 -1.27
N LYS A 85 9.58 8.25 -2.51
CA LYS A 85 10.64 9.10 -3.11
C LYS A 85 10.92 10.33 -2.26
N THR A 86 9.87 11.07 -1.90
CA THR A 86 9.99 12.28 -1.07
C THR A 86 10.67 11.98 0.26
N ALA A 87 10.25 10.92 0.95
CA ALA A 87 10.85 10.53 2.21
C ALA A 87 12.34 10.18 2.08
N ILE A 88 12.71 9.36 1.10
CA ILE A 88 14.11 8.97 0.88
C ILE A 88 14.97 10.17 0.45
N THR A 89 14.45 11.02 -0.44
CA THR A 89 15.15 12.23 -0.89
C THR A 89 15.44 13.19 0.26
N ALA A 90 14.45 13.38 1.16
CA ALA A 90 14.66 14.22 2.35
C ALA A 90 15.80 13.72 3.25
N PHE A 91 15.94 12.39 3.43
CA PHE A 91 17.09 11.82 4.15
C PHE A 91 18.41 12.09 3.41
N ALA A 92 18.45 11.90 2.09
CA ALA A 92 19.64 12.16 1.30
C ALA A 92 20.07 13.64 1.39
N GLU A 93 19.11 14.57 1.25
CA GLU A 93 19.34 16.01 1.37
C GLU A 93 19.88 16.37 2.76
N LYS A 94 19.22 15.92 3.84
CA LYS A 94 19.64 16.23 5.20
C LYS A 94 21.01 15.64 5.56
N TRP A 95 21.31 14.44 5.08
CA TRP A 95 22.63 13.86 5.31
C TRP A 95 23.74 14.56 4.53
N VAL A 96 23.47 15.05 3.31
CA VAL A 96 24.42 15.90 2.56
C VAL A 96 24.60 17.26 3.24
N GLU A 97 23.50 17.95 3.60
CA GLU A 97 23.55 19.23 4.31
C GLU A 97 24.39 19.15 5.61
N ASN A 98 24.27 18.06 6.34
CA ASN A 98 24.99 17.81 7.58
C ASN A 98 26.40 17.21 7.37
N ASN A 99 26.87 17.07 6.12
CA ASN A 99 28.18 16.48 5.76
C ASN A 99 28.35 15.03 6.30
N LEU A 100 27.29 14.25 6.34
CA LEU A 100 27.27 12.86 6.82
C LEU A 100 27.46 11.85 5.69
N VAL A 101 27.18 12.28 4.47
CA VAL A 101 27.36 11.50 3.21
C VAL A 101 27.83 12.42 2.07
N GLU A 102 28.33 11.81 1.01
CA GLU A 102 28.80 12.51 -0.20
C GLU A 102 27.61 13.09 -0.99
N PRO A 103 27.74 14.27 -1.64
CA PRO A 103 26.67 14.87 -2.48
C PRO A 103 26.18 13.94 -3.62
N GLU A 104 27.05 13.07 -4.09
CA GLU A 104 26.76 12.09 -5.14
C GLU A 104 25.68 11.09 -4.72
N PHE A 105 25.46 10.89 -3.41
CA PHE A 105 24.35 10.06 -2.94
C PHE A 105 22.99 10.67 -3.28
N LEU A 106 22.82 11.99 -3.09
CA LEU A 106 21.58 12.66 -3.51
C LEU A 106 21.40 12.58 -5.03
N THR A 107 22.47 12.77 -5.79
CA THR A 107 22.45 12.58 -7.26
C THR A 107 22.03 11.17 -7.64
N TYR A 108 22.53 10.15 -6.95
CA TYR A 108 22.14 8.76 -7.18
C TYR A 108 20.66 8.52 -6.89
N VAL A 109 20.15 8.99 -5.76
CA VAL A 109 18.73 8.82 -5.35
C VAL A 109 17.78 9.46 -6.35
N THR A 110 18.16 10.61 -6.92
CA THR A 110 17.34 11.37 -7.86
C THR A 110 17.57 11.01 -9.34
N SER A 111 18.54 10.14 -9.63
CA SER A 111 18.86 9.68 -10.97
C SER A 111 17.91 8.58 -11.47
N ASN A 112 18.06 8.21 -12.75
CA ASN A 112 17.36 7.08 -13.36
C ASN A 112 17.83 5.70 -12.85
N LYS A 113 18.84 5.64 -11.98
CA LYS A 113 19.29 4.39 -11.36
C LYS A 113 18.38 3.96 -10.20
N VAL A 114 17.65 4.88 -9.60
CA VAL A 114 16.68 4.58 -8.54
C VAL A 114 15.30 5.01 -9.01
N SER A 115 14.41 4.05 -9.15
CA SER A 115 13.02 4.33 -9.49
C SER A 115 12.10 4.15 -8.29
N PHE A 116 10.98 4.87 -8.32
CA PHE A 116 9.92 4.81 -7.33
C PHE A 116 8.59 4.62 -8.08
N PRO A 117 8.35 3.41 -8.63
CA PRO A 117 7.14 3.14 -9.39
C PRO A 117 5.88 3.43 -8.57
N TRP A 118 4.88 4.03 -9.20
CA TRP A 118 3.56 4.10 -8.62
C TRP A 118 2.90 2.74 -8.69
N THR A 119 2.12 2.43 -7.67
CA THR A 119 1.30 1.22 -7.68
C THR A 119 -0.13 1.56 -7.27
N MET A 120 -1.09 0.89 -7.89
CA MET A 120 -2.44 0.82 -7.37
C MET A 120 -2.65 -0.62 -6.88
N ILE A 121 -2.46 -0.78 -5.58
CA ILE A 121 -2.59 -2.05 -4.87
C ILE A 121 -3.77 -1.94 -3.93
N ASP A 122 -4.70 -2.86 -4.03
CA ASP A 122 -5.85 -2.88 -3.14
C ASP A 122 -6.27 -4.33 -2.85
N LYS A 123 -5.95 -4.76 -1.65
CA LYS A 123 -6.37 -6.05 -1.10
C LYS A 123 -6.51 -5.93 0.41
N ILE A 124 -7.69 -6.15 0.93
CA ILE A 124 -7.92 -6.11 2.38
C ILE A 124 -7.34 -7.38 3.01
N THR A 125 -6.54 -7.17 4.06
CA THR A 125 -5.87 -8.24 4.81
C THR A 125 -6.14 -8.04 6.30
N PRO A 126 -7.34 -8.38 6.80
CA PRO A 126 -7.70 -8.18 8.20
C PRO A 126 -6.96 -9.17 9.11
N ARG A 127 -7.07 -8.93 10.42
CA ARG A 127 -6.64 -9.93 11.40
C ARG A 127 -7.41 -11.25 11.20
N PRO A 128 -6.79 -12.40 11.54
CA PRO A 128 -7.45 -13.69 11.45
C PRO A 128 -8.86 -13.70 12.06
N ASN A 129 -9.82 -14.21 11.31
CA ASN A 129 -11.18 -14.38 11.75
C ASN A 129 -11.31 -15.76 12.40
N THR A 130 -11.96 -15.84 13.57
CA THR A 130 -12.11 -17.09 14.34
C THR A 130 -12.83 -18.19 13.56
N SER A 131 -13.86 -17.86 12.77
CA SER A 131 -14.57 -18.87 11.98
C SER A 131 -13.71 -19.43 10.84
N VAL A 132 -12.83 -18.58 10.25
CA VAL A 132 -11.85 -19.02 9.24
C VAL A 132 -10.79 -19.92 9.90
N GLU A 133 -10.32 -19.58 11.08
CA GLU A 133 -9.37 -20.41 11.85
C GLU A 133 -9.96 -21.80 12.15
N GLU A 134 -11.23 -21.87 12.55
CA GLU A 134 -11.92 -23.14 12.77
C GLU A 134 -12.03 -23.99 11.50
N LEU A 135 -12.29 -23.38 10.35
CA LEU A 135 -12.31 -24.08 9.07
C LEU A 135 -10.93 -24.62 8.71
N LEU A 136 -9.89 -23.81 8.84
CA LEU A 136 -8.50 -24.22 8.57
C LEU A 136 -8.06 -25.38 9.50
N LYS A 137 -8.45 -25.34 10.77
CA LYS A 137 -8.20 -26.46 11.73
C LYS A 137 -8.89 -27.75 11.28
N LYS A 138 -10.11 -27.67 10.77
CA LYS A 138 -10.83 -28.84 10.21
C LYS A 138 -10.13 -29.40 8.97
N ASP A 139 -9.55 -28.54 8.18
CA ASP A 139 -8.77 -28.92 6.99
C ASP A 139 -7.35 -29.41 7.33
N GLY A 140 -7.01 -29.49 8.62
CA GLY A 140 -5.74 -30.05 9.10
C GLY A 140 -4.56 -29.07 9.11
N VAL A 141 -4.80 -27.77 8.94
CA VAL A 141 -3.75 -26.74 9.05
C VAL A 141 -3.33 -26.60 10.50
N GLN A 142 -2.01 -26.64 10.74
CA GLN A 142 -1.40 -26.56 12.08
C GLN A 142 -0.79 -25.17 12.33
N ASP A 143 -0.37 -24.94 13.58
CA ASP A 143 0.34 -23.72 14.00
C ASP A 143 -0.45 -22.42 13.75
N LEU A 144 -1.75 -22.44 14.01
CA LEU A 144 -2.66 -21.31 13.80
C LEU A 144 -2.72 -20.34 15.00
N ASP A 145 -1.91 -20.55 16.03
CA ASP A 145 -1.86 -19.65 17.18
C ASP A 145 -1.01 -18.40 16.89
N PRO A 146 -1.47 -17.20 17.25
CA PRO A 146 -0.70 -15.99 17.05
C PRO A 146 0.52 -15.92 17.95
N VAL A 147 1.62 -15.35 17.46
CA VAL A 147 2.81 -15.08 18.24
C VAL A 147 2.80 -13.65 18.75
N ILE A 148 2.89 -13.48 20.06
CA ILE A 148 3.09 -12.17 20.69
C ILE A 148 4.58 -12.02 20.98
N THR A 149 5.21 -11.04 20.31
CA THR A 149 6.65 -10.78 20.50
C THR A 149 6.93 -10.11 21.85
N GLY A 150 8.20 -10.09 22.27
CA GLY A 150 8.64 -9.39 23.48
C GLY A 150 8.42 -7.86 23.43
N LYS A 151 8.09 -7.30 22.27
CA LYS A 151 7.67 -5.90 22.08
C LYS A 151 6.15 -5.74 22.01
N HIS A 152 5.40 -6.75 22.43
CA HIS A 152 3.94 -6.78 22.34
C HIS A 152 3.37 -6.64 20.92
N THR A 153 4.15 -7.00 19.89
CA THR A 153 3.66 -7.02 18.52
C THR A 153 2.91 -8.33 18.26
N TYR A 154 1.71 -8.22 17.74
CA TYR A 154 0.91 -9.35 17.30
C TYR A 154 1.39 -9.82 15.91
N VAL A 155 1.80 -11.08 15.81
CA VAL A 155 2.17 -11.73 14.54
C VAL A 155 1.10 -12.77 14.23
N ALA A 156 0.35 -12.50 13.17
CA ALA A 156 -0.71 -13.39 12.72
C ALA A 156 -0.12 -14.65 12.08
N PRO A 157 -0.71 -15.84 12.35
CA PRO A 157 -0.26 -17.09 11.73
C PRO A 157 -0.74 -17.22 10.28
N PHE A 158 -1.83 -16.56 9.91
CA PHE A 158 -2.39 -16.51 8.56
C PHE A 158 -3.12 -15.19 8.31
N VAL A 159 -3.53 -14.97 7.08
CA VAL A 159 -4.31 -13.81 6.66
C VAL A 159 -5.55 -14.30 5.91
N ASN A 160 -6.73 -13.89 6.36
CA ASN A 160 -7.96 -14.10 5.61
C ASN A 160 -8.20 -12.92 4.66
N SER A 161 -7.35 -12.81 3.62
CA SER A 161 -7.48 -11.75 2.62
C SER A 161 -8.77 -11.92 1.79
N GLU A 162 -9.29 -10.81 1.29
CA GLU A 162 -10.41 -10.85 0.35
C GLU A 162 -10.03 -11.56 -0.96
N GLU A 163 -11.03 -12.04 -1.70
CA GLU A 163 -10.84 -12.67 -3.01
C GLU A 163 -10.38 -11.64 -4.05
N CYS A 164 -10.96 -10.45 -4.01
CA CYS A 164 -10.61 -9.37 -4.92
C CYS A 164 -9.18 -8.89 -4.70
N GLU A 165 -8.46 -8.68 -5.81
CA GLU A 165 -7.13 -8.09 -5.78
C GLU A 165 -6.88 -7.24 -7.02
N TYR A 166 -6.19 -6.11 -6.82
CA TYR A 166 -5.81 -5.21 -7.89
C TYR A 166 -4.34 -4.87 -7.71
N LEU A 167 -3.53 -5.26 -8.71
CA LEU A 167 -2.07 -5.20 -8.65
C LEU A 167 -1.57 -4.53 -9.93
N VAL A 168 -1.71 -3.19 -9.99
CA VAL A 168 -1.26 -2.38 -11.13
C VAL A 168 -0.02 -1.60 -10.74
N ILE A 169 1.04 -1.70 -11.53
CA ILE A 169 2.36 -1.14 -11.21
C ILE A 169 2.90 -0.40 -12.43
N GLU A 170 3.48 0.78 -12.21
CA GLU A 170 4.25 1.50 -13.21
C GLU A 170 5.50 0.70 -13.61
N ASP A 171 5.68 0.43 -14.92
CA ASP A 171 6.78 -0.42 -15.42
C ASP A 171 8.09 0.35 -15.58
N VAL A 172 8.66 0.80 -14.45
CA VAL A 172 9.95 1.51 -14.39
C VAL A 172 10.90 0.79 -13.45
N PHE A 173 11.66 -0.16 -13.99
CA PHE A 173 12.58 -1.02 -13.24
C PHE A 173 14.00 -0.95 -13.83
N PRO A 174 14.87 -0.07 -13.31
CA PRO A 174 16.19 0.20 -13.89
C PRO A 174 17.16 -0.98 -13.82
N ASN A 175 16.90 -1.99 -13.00
CA ASN A 175 17.66 -3.26 -12.93
C ASN A 175 16.84 -4.45 -13.44
N GLY A 176 15.80 -4.21 -14.25
CA GLY A 176 14.83 -5.24 -14.60
C GLY A 176 13.94 -5.64 -13.41
N ARG A 177 13.03 -6.57 -13.64
CA ARG A 177 12.12 -7.10 -12.63
C ARG A 177 11.83 -8.58 -12.87
N PRO A 178 11.38 -9.33 -11.84
CA PRO A 178 10.84 -10.67 -12.04
C PRO A 178 9.60 -10.63 -12.95
N ALA A 179 9.28 -11.76 -13.57
CA ALA A 179 8.11 -11.92 -14.46
C ALA A 179 6.79 -12.00 -13.65
N LEU A 180 6.50 -10.96 -12.86
CA LEU A 180 5.35 -10.89 -11.95
C LEU A 180 4.00 -10.85 -12.70
N GLU A 181 3.99 -10.46 -13.98
CA GLU A 181 2.82 -10.54 -14.86
C GLU A 181 2.28 -11.97 -14.98
N LYS A 182 3.11 -12.99 -14.77
CA LYS A 182 2.67 -14.40 -14.73
C LYS A 182 1.84 -14.75 -13.50
N SER A 183 1.84 -13.86 -12.50
CA SER A 183 1.08 -14.00 -11.25
C SER A 183 -0.03 -12.95 -11.13
N GLY A 184 -0.48 -12.39 -12.26
CA GLY A 184 -1.61 -11.47 -12.30
C GLY A 184 -1.27 -9.98 -12.08
N PHE A 185 0.01 -9.62 -11.92
CA PHE A 185 0.40 -8.21 -11.86
C PHE A 185 0.26 -7.56 -13.24
N ILE A 186 -0.32 -6.38 -13.27
CA ILE A 186 -0.48 -5.57 -14.49
C ILE A 186 0.58 -4.46 -14.47
N PHE A 187 1.43 -4.43 -15.49
CA PHE A 187 2.44 -3.40 -15.67
C PHE A 187 2.01 -2.44 -16.76
N THR A 188 2.12 -1.14 -16.47
CA THR A 188 1.69 -0.08 -17.39
C THR A 188 2.49 1.21 -17.15
N ASP A 189 2.12 2.30 -17.81
CA ASP A 189 2.67 3.63 -17.55
C ASP A 189 2.01 4.30 -16.32
N ARG A 190 2.67 5.34 -15.81
CA ARG A 190 2.23 6.10 -14.61
C ARG A 190 0.85 6.72 -14.78
N GLU A 191 0.55 7.26 -15.96
CA GLU A 191 -0.74 7.90 -16.24
C GLU A 191 -1.89 6.89 -16.13
N THR A 192 -1.66 5.68 -16.63
CA THR A 192 -2.64 4.59 -16.54
C THR A 192 -2.82 4.10 -15.10
N VAL A 193 -1.74 4.02 -14.29
CA VAL A 193 -1.86 3.73 -12.84
C VAL A 193 -2.74 4.78 -12.15
N ASP A 194 -2.53 6.09 -12.45
CA ASP A 194 -3.35 7.18 -11.90
C ASP A 194 -4.82 7.04 -12.32
N LYS A 195 -5.10 6.71 -13.58
CA LYS A 195 -6.47 6.46 -14.06
C LYS A 195 -7.15 5.33 -13.32
N VAL A 196 -6.45 4.22 -13.05
CA VAL A 196 -7.00 3.10 -12.27
C VAL A 196 -7.28 3.53 -10.84
N GLU A 197 -6.38 4.28 -10.21
CA GLU A 197 -6.60 4.82 -8.87
C GLU A 197 -7.84 5.72 -8.84
N ARG A 198 -7.97 6.65 -9.80
CA ARG A 198 -9.13 7.56 -9.89
C ARG A 198 -10.44 6.82 -10.15
N MET A 199 -10.42 5.82 -11.05
CA MET A 199 -11.60 4.95 -11.26
C MET A 199 -12.09 4.36 -9.94
N LYS A 200 -11.19 3.82 -9.14
CA LYS A 200 -11.50 3.23 -7.82
C LYS A 200 -11.96 4.29 -6.82
N VAL A 201 -11.14 5.31 -6.61
CA VAL A 201 -11.33 6.29 -5.52
C VAL A 201 -12.47 7.25 -5.78
N CYS A 202 -12.65 7.69 -7.03
CA CYS A 202 -13.63 8.73 -7.35
C CYS A 202 -15.01 8.18 -7.74
N THR A 203 -15.10 6.91 -8.18
CA THR A 203 -16.37 6.40 -8.72
C THR A 203 -16.74 4.98 -8.28
N CYS A 204 -15.87 3.99 -8.45
CA CYS A 204 -16.30 2.59 -8.42
C CYS A 204 -16.23 1.93 -7.04
N LEU A 205 -15.56 2.49 -6.05
CA LEU A 205 -15.45 1.92 -4.70
C LEU A 205 -15.70 2.94 -3.59
N ASN A 206 -14.82 3.95 -3.44
CA ASN A 206 -14.85 4.79 -2.24
C ASN A 206 -16.17 5.57 -2.05
N PRO A 207 -16.80 6.15 -3.09
CA PRO A 207 -18.08 6.84 -2.92
C PRO A 207 -19.20 5.93 -2.42
N LEU A 208 -19.22 4.67 -2.89
CA LEU A 208 -20.22 3.67 -2.48
C LEU A 208 -20.01 3.26 -1.03
N HIS A 209 -18.77 3.02 -0.65
CA HIS A 209 -18.36 2.68 0.70
C HIS A 209 -18.65 3.82 1.68
N THR A 210 -18.38 5.07 1.28
CA THR A 210 -18.67 6.26 2.09
C THR A 210 -20.18 6.46 2.25
N ALA A 211 -20.98 6.25 1.19
CA ALA A 211 -22.44 6.37 1.28
C ALA A 211 -23.00 5.36 2.27
N LEU A 212 -22.59 4.09 2.18
CA LEU A 212 -22.96 3.06 3.15
C LEU A 212 -22.55 3.46 4.56
N ALA A 213 -21.30 3.89 4.75
CA ALA A 213 -20.80 4.26 6.08
C ALA A 213 -21.64 5.37 6.75
N VAL A 214 -22.01 6.40 6.00
CA VAL A 214 -22.85 7.51 6.51
C VAL A 214 -24.24 7.00 6.94
N PHE A 215 -24.91 6.26 6.06
CA PHE A 215 -26.26 5.74 6.37
C PHE A 215 -26.20 4.61 7.39
N GLY A 216 -25.16 3.79 7.37
CA GLY A 216 -24.93 2.75 8.37
C GLY A 216 -24.78 3.29 9.79
N CYS A 217 -24.04 4.40 9.94
CA CYS A 217 -23.95 5.11 11.23
C CYS A 217 -25.31 5.65 11.69
N LEU A 218 -26.10 6.24 10.77
CA LEU A 218 -27.42 6.79 11.10
C LEU A 218 -28.44 5.71 11.48
N LEU A 219 -28.33 4.52 10.91
CA LEU A 219 -29.24 3.40 11.11
C LEU A 219 -28.70 2.35 12.12
N ASP A 220 -27.57 2.65 12.75
CA ASP A 220 -26.92 1.82 13.79
C ASP A 220 -26.46 0.43 13.30
N TYR A 221 -26.12 0.30 12.03
CA TYR A 221 -25.49 -0.91 11.51
C TYR A 221 -24.08 -1.11 12.11
N LYS A 222 -23.67 -2.35 12.27
CA LYS A 222 -22.35 -2.70 12.84
C LYS A 222 -21.33 -3.11 11.77
N LEU A 223 -21.80 -3.62 10.64
CA LEU A 223 -20.96 -4.04 9.51
C LEU A 223 -21.55 -3.52 8.19
N ILE A 224 -20.69 -3.06 7.31
CA ILE A 224 -21.07 -2.65 5.94
C ILE A 224 -21.71 -3.81 5.17
N ALA A 225 -21.24 -5.05 5.37
CA ALA A 225 -21.82 -6.24 4.74
C ALA A 225 -23.27 -6.50 5.17
N GLU A 226 -23.70 -6.04 6.35
CA GLU A 226 -25.09 -6.14 6.80
C GLU A 226 -25.98 -5.14 6.09
N GLU A 227 -25.48 -3.96 5.80
CA GLU A 227 -26.18 -2.92 5.04
C GLU A 227 -26.53 -3.39 3.63
N MET A 228 -25.69 -4.23 3.02
CA MET A 228 -25.95 -4.81 1.70
C MET A 228 -27.11 -5.83 1.70
N LYS A 229 -27.61 -6.25 2.87
CA LYS A 229 -28.84 -7.07 3.00
C LYS A 229 -30.10 -6.20 3.07
N ASP A 230 -29.96 -4.92 3.38
CA ASP A 230 -31.05 -3.93 3.31
C ASP A 230 -31.31 -3.54 1.85
N SER A 231 -32.50 -3.80 1.36
CA SER A 231 -32.87 -3.53 -0.04
C SER A 231 -32.79 -2.05 -0.42
N THR A 232 -33.03 -1.15 0.53
CA THR A 232 -32.99 0.32 0.29
C THR A 232 -31.55 0.79 0.15
N LEU A 233 -30.66 0.40 1.07
CA LEU A 233 -29.25 0.75 1.03
C LEU A 233 -28.53 0.11 -0.17
N LYS A 234 -28.85 -1.15 -0.47
CA LYS A 234 -28.36 -1.83 -1.68
C LYS A 234 -28.79 -1.08 -2.94
N THR A 235 -30.08 -0.73 -3.07
CA THR A 235 -30.56 0.04 -4.21
C THR A 235 -29.89 1.41 -4.32
N LEU A 236 -29.63 2.08 -3.19
CA LEU A 236 -28.92 3.35 -3.16
C LEU A 236 -27.54 3.22 -3.81
N VAL A 237 -26.72 2.28 -3.33
CA VAL A 237 -25.34 2.15 -3.85
C VAL A 237 -25.28 1.59 -5.27
N GLU A 238 -26.23 0.76 -5.67
CA GLU A 238 -26.38 0.33 -7.07
C GLU A 238 -26.67 1.51 -7.99
N ARG A 239 -27.56 2.43 -7.59
CA ARG A 239 -27.84 3.65 -8.36
C ARG A 239 -26.62 4.57 -8.40
N LEU A 240 -25.99 4.82 -7.27
CA LEU A 240 -24.76 5.61 -7.21
C LEU A 240 -23.68 5.05 -8.14
N GLY A 241 -23.47 3.74 -8.12
CA GLY A 241 -22.47 3.09 -8.96
C GLY A 241 -22.84 3.09 -10.45
N TYR A 242 -23.99 2.52 -10.79
CA TYR A 242 -24.34 2.26 -12.20
C TYR A 242 -24.92 3.49 -12.92
N GLN A 243 -25.71 4.32 -12.24
CA GLN A 243 -26.45 5.41 -12.89
C GLN A 243 -25.71 6.74 -12.78
N GLU A 244 -24.94 6.97 -11.71
CA GLU A 244 -24.25 8.23 -11.48
C GLU A 244 -22.73 8.11 -11.70
N GLY A 245 -22.07 7.06 -11.17
CA GLY A 245 -20.64 6.87 -11.26
C GLY A 245 -20.16 6.41 -12.63
N LEU A 246 -20.70 5.31 -13.17
CA LEU A 246 -20.24 4.76 -14.46
C LEU A 246 -20.32 5.76 -15.63
N PRO A 247 -21.34 6.62 -15.77
CA PRO A 247 -21.38 7.60 -16.87
C PRO A 247 -20.24 8.61 -16.87
N VAL A 248 -19.60 8.85 -15.73
CA VAL A 248 -18.53 9.82 -15.55
C VAL A 248 -17.19 9.19 -15.13
N VAL A 249 -17.12 7.87 -15.11
CA VAL A 249 -15.91 7.14 -14.70
C VAL A 249 -14.75 7.41 -15.64
N MET A 250 -13.56 7.54 -15.08
CA MET A 250 -12.33 7.55 -15.86
C MET A 250 -11.98 6.10 -16.24
N ASP A 251 -12.10 5.78 -17.52
CA ASP A 251 -11.73 4.46 -18.04
C ASP A 251 -10.20 4.37 -18.20
N PRO A 252 -9.53 3.48 -17.46
CA PRO A 252 -8.08 3.29 -17.58
C PRO A 252 -7.66 2.47 -18.83
N GLY A 253 -8.60 1.83 -19.52
CA GLY A 253 -8.35 0.99 -20.69
C GLY A 253 -7.76 -0.39 -20.43
N ILE A 254 -7.27 -0.66 -19.22
CA ILE A 254 -6.65 -1.94 -18.81
C ILE A 254 -7.51 -2.76 -17.83
N LEU A 255 -8.48 -2.12 -17.21
CA LEU A 255 -9.51 -2.72 -16.36
C LEU A 255 -10.86 -2.17 -16.81
N ASN A 256 -11.86 -3.04 -16.92
CA ASN A 256 -13.20 -2.62 -17.27
C ASN A 256 -13.92 -2.00 -16.05
N PRO A 257 -14.29 -0.71 -16.06
CA PRO A 257 -14.93 -0.07 -14.91
C PRO A 257 -16.22 -0.74 -14.45
N LYS A 258 -17.03 -1.28 -15.40
CA LYS A 258 -18.26 -1.97 -15.07
C LYS A 258 -18.00 -3.29 -14.36
N GLU A 259 -17.06 -4.11 -14.85
CA GLU A 259 -16.69 -5.38 -14.20
C GLU A 259 -16.06 -5.13 -12.82
N PHE A 260 -15.29 -4.05 -12.69
CA PHE A 260 -14.76 -3.62 -11.40
C PHE A 260 -15.90 -3.29 -10.43
N LEU A 261 -16.88 -2.49 -10.87
CA LEU A 261 -18.05 -2.13 -10.06
C LEU A 261 -18.91 -3.36 -9.72
N ASP A 262 -19.13 -4.27 -10.68
CA ASP A 262 -19.85 -5.53 -10.45
C ASP A 262 -19.18 -6.35 -9.34
N THR A 263 -17.86 -6.43 -9.35
CA THR A 263 -17.06 -7.13 -8.31
C THR A 263 -17.18 -6.43 -6.95
N VAL A 264 -17.10 -5.10 -6.93
CA VAL A 264 -17.23 -4.30 -5.71
C VAL A 264 -18.60 -4.53 -5.05
N LEU A 265 -19.69 -4.41 -5.82
CA LEU A 265 -21.06 -4.52 -5.30
C LEU A 265 -21.48 -5.96 -5.02
N GLY A 266 -20.98 -6.92 -5.80
CA GLY A 266 -21.40 -8.33 -5.72
C GLY A 266 -20.55 -9.18 -4.78
N ILE A 267 -19.28 -8.86 -4.62
CA ILE A 267 -18.32 -9.71 -3.89
C ILE A 267 -17.70 -8.95 -2.73
N ARG A 268 -17.12 -7.78 -2.98
CA ARG A 268 -16.27 -7.10 -2.01
C ARG A 268 -17.06 -6.51 -0.84
N ILE A 269 -18.00 -5.61 -1.11
CA ILE A 269 -18.78 -4.93 -0.06
C ILE A 269 -19.65 -5.90 0.75
N PRO A 270 -20.34 -6.90 0.13
CA PRO A 270 -21.19 -7.83 0.89
C PRO A 270 -20.39 -8.93 1.63
N ASN A 271 -19.06 -8.94 1.58
CA ASN A 271 -18.25 -9.99 2.20
C ASN A 271 -18.36 -9.95 3.74
N PRO A 272 -18.96 -10.96 4.40
CA PRO A 272 -19.17 -10.96 5.84
C PRO A 272 -17.90 -11.18 6.66
N PHE A 273 -16.81 -11.63 6.05
CA PHE A 273 -15.51 -11.86 6.70
C PHE A 273 -14.63 -10.60 6.71
N MET A 274 -15.08 -9.52 6.05
CA MET A 274 -14.41 -8.22 6.12
C MET A 274 -14.98 -7.41 7.29
N PRO A 275 -14.16 -7.06 8.29
CA PRO A 275 -14.63 -6.37 9.49
C PRO A 275 -14.74 -4.85 9.27
N ASP A 276 -15.35 -4.45 8.15
CA ASP A 276 -15.58 -3.04 7.84
C ASP A 276 -16.81 -2.55 8.57
N THR A 277 -16.57 -1.58 9.46
CA THR A 277 -17.64 -0.94 10.24
C THR A 277 -17.94 0.44 9.67
N PRO A 278 -19.21 0.86 9.62
CA PRO A 278 -19.58 2.22 9.21
C PRO A 278 -18.79 3.28 9.97
N GLN A 279 -18.65 3.13 11.28
CA GLN A 279 -18.00 4.10 12.17
C GLN A 279 -16.50 4.27 11.92
N ARG A 280 -15.84 3.27 11.27
CA ARG A 280 -14.43 3.37 10.91
C ARG A 280 -14.23 4.13 9.60
N ILE A 281 -15.22 4.09 8.72
CA ILE A 281 -15.13 4.64 7.36
C ILE A 281 -15.70 6.06 7.32
N ALA A 282 -16.81 6.33 8.05
CA ALA A 282 -17.34 7.65 8.24
C ALA A 282 -16.43 8.53 9.12
#